data_895f9bb7b56c3b93420aed9e6f80e018
#
_entry.id   895f9bb7b56c3b93420aed9e6f80e018
#
_cell.length_a   1.000
_cell.length_b   1.000
_cell.length_c   1.000
_cell.angle_alpha   90.00
_cell.angle_beta   90.00
_cell.angle_gamma   90.00
#
_symmetry.space_group_name_H-M   'P 1'
#
loop_
_entity.id
_entity.type
_entity.pdbx_description
1 polymer ?
#
loop_
_entity_poly.entity_id
_entity_poly.type
_entity_poly.pdbx_seq_one_letter_code
_entity_poly.pdbx_strand_id
1 'polypeptide(L)'
;MSKYHDNIFLQFSYSFVRLTLGTLIRLVWVKKVEGFENIPKIGAIIAAFNHQSFFDFLCFISVSPRKIHFLAAEKFFTNPFWYLLIKLTGQIKVDRKKHGKDDLHETVLKHLQNGKMIGIFPEGTRSPHEKEMLPAFTGVAKYAMHGEVPVLPVGIKGTYNVMAKHDKKPRFKKIVTIHIGKPMYFTEYHHSKLDDKTFRILTDKIMIEIASLSDKNYSHVEKS
;
A
#
# COMPACT_ATOMS: atom_id res chain seq x y z
N MET A 1 -0.08 -12.16 -25.63
CA MET A 1 0.48 -12.29 -24.26
C MET A 1 -0.06 -11.14 -23.41
N SER A 2 -0.77 -11.45 -22.34
CA SER A 2 -1.45 -10.46 -21.49
C SER A 2 -0.44 -9.48 -20.90
N LYS A 3 -0.68 -8.16 -21.03
CA LYS A 3 0.09 -7.04 -20.44
C LYS A 3 0.25 -7.14 -18.90
N TYR A 4 -0.46 -8.05 -18.24
CA TYR A 4 -0.55 -8.21 -16.79
C TYR A 4 0.28 -9.38 -16.24
N HIS A 5 0.87 -10.21 -17.11
CA HIS A 5 1.88 -11.17 -16.67
C HIS A 5 3.22 -10.44 -16.51
N ASP A 6 3.80 -10.55 -15.31
CA ASP A 6 5.15 -10.04 -15.11
C ASP A 6 6.10 -10.76 -16.08
N ASN A 7 6.67 -10.00 -16.98
CA ASN A 7 7.78 -10.48 -17.78
C ASN A 7 8.88 -10.94 -16.82
N ILE A 8 9.57 -12.04 -17.14
CA ILE A 8 10.68 -12.60 -16.35
C ILE A 8 11.73 -11.53 -16.03
N PHE A 9 11.95 -10.59 -16.94
CA PHE A 9 12.81 -9.42 -16.74
C PHE A 9 12.32 -8.51 -15.60
N LEU A 10 11.02 -8.26 -15.47
CA LEU A 10 10.45 -7.46 -14.38
C LEU A 10 10.53 -8.17 -13.02
N GLN A 11 10.43 -9.48 -13.01
CA GLN A 11 10.62 -10.25 -11.77
C GLN A 11 12.08 -10.22 -11.33
N PHE A 12 13.01 -10.38 -12.26
CA PHE A 12 14.44 -10.30 -11.99
C PHE A 12 14.85 -8.90 -11.53
N SER A 13 14.42 -7.85 -12.22
CA SER A 13 14.74 -6.46 -11.86
C SER A 13 14.16 -6.07 -10.49
N TYR A 14 12.93 -6.50 -10.17
CA TYR A 14 12.35 -6.30 -8.84
C TYR A 14 13.19 -6.99 -7.77
N SER A 15 13.56 -8.24 -7.98
CA SER A 15 14.37 -9.02 -7.05
C SER A 15 15.74 -8.39 -6.85
N PHE A 16 16.38 -7.92 -7.91
CA PHE A 16 17.66 -7.22 -7.85
C PHE A 16 17.56 -5.92 -7.04
N VAL A 17 16.58 -5.06 -7.33
CA VAL A 17 16.33 -3.81 -6.57
C VAL A 17 16.06 -4.11 -5.09
N ARG A 18 15.28 -5.15 -4.79
CA ARG A 18 15.01 -5.56 -3.42
C ARG A 18 16.25 -6.07 -2.70
N LEU A 19 17.08 -6.89 -3.35
CA LEU A 19 18.28 -7.46 -2.75
C LEU A 19 19.37 -6.40 -2.52
N THR A 20 19.45 -5.38 -3.35
CA THR A 20 20.45 -4.30 -3.23
C THR A 20 19.91 -3.15 -2.39
N LEU A 21 19.10 -2.29 -2.99
CA LEU A 21 18.54 -1.11 -2.34
C LEU A 21 17.63 -1.48 -1.15
N GLY A 22 16.82 -2.54 -1.27
CA GLY A 22 15.96 -3.02 -0.19
C GLY A 22 16.78 -3.46 1.03
N THR A 23 17.86 -4.19 0.83
CA THR A 23 18.77 -4.60 1.94
C THR A 23 19.35 -3.38 2.64
N LEU A 24 19.82 -2.37 1.88
CA LEU A 24 20.31 -1.12 2.45
C LEU A 24 19.25 -0.40 3.27
N ILE A 25 18.04 -0.26 2.72
CA ILE A 25 16.89 0.36 3.42
C ILE A 25 16.58 -0.39 4.71
N ARG A 26 16.52 -1.71 4.67
CA ARG A 26 16.27 -2.55 5.84
C ARG A 26 17.32 -2.36 6.93
N LEU A 27 18.60 -2.34 6.56
CA LEU A 27 19.70 -2.21 7.51
C LEU A 27 19.73 -0.83 8.17
N VAL A 28 19.45 0.23 7.42
CA VAL A 28 19.59 1.62 7.89
C VAL A 28 18.37 2.10 8.66
N TRP A 29 17.15 1.75 8.22
CA TRP A 29 15.92 2.35 8.76
C TRP A 29 14.99 1.38 9.46
N VAL A 30 14.92 0.10 9.05
CA VAL A 30 13.96 -0.85 9.63
C VAL A 30 14.54 -1.45 10.91
N LYS A 31 13.88 -1.13 12.04
CA LYS A 31 14.24 -1.65 13.37
C LYS A 31 13.60 -3.01 13.65
N LYS A 32 12.30 -3.15 13.30
CA LYS A 32 11.52 -4.33 13.66
C LYS A 32 10.43 -4.59 12.61
N VAL A 33 10.10 -5.86 12.42
CA VAL A 33 8.94 -6.32 11.65
C VAL A 33 8.21 -7.35 12.48
N GLU A 34 6.91 -7.18 12.64
CA GLU A 34 6.02 -8.09 13.37
C GLU A 34 4.89 -8.53 12.44
N GLY A 35 4.41 -9.77 12.61
CA GLY A 35 3.34 -10.34 11.79
C GLY A 35 3.77 -10.67 10.36
N PHE A 36 5.06 -10.88 10.12
CA PHE A 36 5.59 -11.22 8.80
C PHE A 36 4.93 -12.47 8.21
N GLU A 37 4.57 -13.42 9.05
CA GLU A 37 3.86 -14.66 8.72
C GLU A 37 2.46 -14.41 8.16
N ASN A 38 1.86 -13.25 8.41
CA ASN A 38 0.55 -12.86 7.91
C ASN A 38 0.54 -12.48 6.42
N ILE A 39 1.74 -12.29 5.80
CA ILE A 39 1.82 -12.03 4.37
C ILE A 39 1.60 -13.33 3.60
N PRO A 40 0.51 -13.49 2.83
CA PRO A 40 0.29 -14.70 2.05
C PRO A 40 1.39 -14.88 0.99
N LYS A 41 1.94 -16.08 0.89
CA LYS A 41 2.98 -16.39 -0.09
C LYS A 41 2.49 -16.30 -1.54
N ILE A 42 1.23 -16.63 -1.76
CA ILE A 42 0.56 -16.66 -3.07
C ILE A 42 -0.87 -16.10 -2.93
N GLY A 43 -1.53 -15.88 -4.06
CA GLY A 43 -2.90 -15.38 -4.11
C GLY A 43 -3.01 -13.86 -4.11
N ALA A 44 -4.15 -13.36 -4.55
CA ALA A 44 -4.45 -11.94 -4.58
C ALA A 44 -4.69 -11.39 -3.17
N ILE A 45 -4.18 -10.20 -2.90
CA ILE A 45 -4.41 -9.49 -1.64
C ILE A 45 -4.17 -8.00 -1.82
N ILE A 46 -4.90 -7.18 -1.08
CA ILE A 46 -4.66 -5.75 -0.98
C ILE A 46 -3.97 -5.47 0.34
N ALA A 47 -2.73 -4.98 0.30
CA ALA A 47 -2.05 -4.47 1.49
C ALA A 47 -2.37 -2.99 1.65
N ALA A 48 -2.96 -2.62 2.77
CA ALA A 48 -3.40 -1.26 3.08
C ALA A 48 -2.56 -0.67 4.21
N PHE A 49 -2.11 0.58 4.05
CA PHE A 49 -1.12 1.22 4.91
C PHE A 49 -1.55 2.61 5.37
N ASN A 50 -1.07 3.05 6.55
CA ASN A 50 -0.99 4.48 6.85
C ASN A 50 0.11 5.16 6.00
N HIS A 51 -0.01 6.47 5.76
CA HIS A 51 0.91 7.18 4.86
C HIS A 51 1.46 8.48 5.45
N GLN A 52 2.75 8.50 5.79
CA GLN A 52 3.43 9.68 6.35
C GLN A 52 4.70 10.06 5.60
N SER A 53 5.32 9.10 4.90
CA SER A 53 6.62 9.28 4.29
C SER A 53 6.73 8.53 2.97
N PHE A 54 7.67 8.94 2.12
CA PHE A 54 8.11 8.08 1.02
C PHE A 54 8.80 6.80 1.50
N PHE A 55 9.29 6.80 2.72
CA PHE A 55 9.91 5.61 3.30
C PHE A 55 8.90 4.52 3.66
N ASP A 56 7.59 4.80 3.70
CA ASP A 56 6.57 3.79 3.99
C ASP A 56 6.63 2.64 2.99
N PHE A 57 6.50 2.93 1.69
CA PHE A 57 6.54 1.88 0.66
C PHE A 57 7.93 1.28 0.48
N LEU A 58 9.01 2.08 0.63
CA LEU A 58 10.38 1.59 0.51
C LEU A 58 10.71 0.58 1.62
N CYS A 59 10.36 0.89 2.87
CA CYS A 59 10.56 0.00 4.01
C CYS A 59 9.74 -1.29 3.86
N PHE A 60 8.47 -1.20 3.40
CA PHE A 60 7.67 -2.41 3.21
C PHE A 60 8.19 -3.27 2.06
N ILE A 61 8.57 -2.70 0.92
CA ILE A 61 9.20 -3.46 -0.19
C ILE A 61 10.47 -4.17 0.29
N SER A 62 11.27 -3.54 1.14
CA SER A 62 12.53 -4.12 1.64
C SER A 62 12.34 -5.39 2.48
N VAL A 63 11.16 -5.55 3.09
CA VAL A 63 10.85 -6.69 3.95
C VAL A 63 9.86 -7.68 3.33
N SER A 64 9.07 -7.26 2.34
CA SER A 64 8.05 -8.12 1.73
C SER A 64 8.67 -9.34 1.06
N PRO A 65 8.17 -10.57 1.33
CA PRO A 65 8.69 -11.80 0.71
C PRO A 65 8.30 -11.93 -0.76
N ARG A 66 7.32 -11.15 -1.22
CA ARG A 66 6.80 -11.18 -2.59
C ARG A 66 6.64 -9.78 -3.18
N LYS A 67 6.52 -9.74 -4.49
CA LYS A 67 6.32 -8.49 -5.22
C LYS A 67 5.00 -7.81 -4.84
N ILE A 68 5.04 -6.49 -4.63
CA ILE A 68 3.89 -5.65 -4.40
C ILE A 68 3.83 -4.53 -5.44
N HIS A 69 2.63 -4.25 -5.93
CA HIS A 69 2.33 -3.20 -6.90
C HIS A 69 1.59 -2.07 -6.21
N PHE A 70 2.29 -0.97 -5.89
CA PHE A 70 1.65 0.20 -5.28
C PHE A 70 0.94 1.06 -6.31
N LEU A 71 -0.15 1.67 -5.89
CA LEU A 71 -0.80 2.75 -6.62
C LEU A 71 0.03 4.02 -6.45
N ALA A 72 0.74 4.41 -7.52
CA ALA A 72 1.69 5.52 -7.51
C ALA A 72 1.16 6.72 -8.31
N ALA A 73 1.23 7.92 -7.70
CA ALA A 73 0.78 9.15 -8.34
C ALA A 73 1.60 9.48 -9.60
N GLU A 74 0.94 10.08 -10.60
CA GLU A 74 1.52 10.43 -11.92
C GLU A 74 2.87 11.17 -11.85
N LYS A 75 3.04 12.08 -10.89
CA LYS A 75 4.28 12.85 -10.69
C LYS A 75 5.54 12.00 -10.54
N PHE A 76 5.42 10.74 -10.09
CA PHE A 76 6.55 9.83 -9.99
C PHE A 76 6.97 9.25 -11.35
N PHE A 77 6.09 9.27 -12.32
CA PHE A 77 6.37 8.81 -13.69
C PHE A 77 7.01 9.90 -14.57
N THR A 78 7.02 11.16 -14.10
CA THR A 78 7.65 12.30 -14.80
C THR A 78 9.05 12.64 -14.29
N ASN A 79 9.39 12.20 -13.07
CA ASN A 79 10.73 12.41 -12.49
C ASN A 79 11.67 11.27 -12.92
N PRO A 80 12.83 11.54 -13.57
CA PRO A 80 13.71 10.50 -14.15
C PRO A 80 14.19 9.46 -13.14
N PHE A 81 14.54 9.87 -11.92
CA PHE A 81 15.01 8.98 -10.86
C PHE A 81 13.89 8.02 -10.41
N TRP A 82 12.70 8.56 -10.12
CA TRP A 82 11.55 7.75 -9.71
C TRP A 82 10.99 6.90 -10.85
N TYR A 83 11.02 7.42 -12.09
CA TYR A 83 10.55 6.70 -13.27
C TYR A 83 11.26 5.36 -13.45
N LEU A 84 12.60 5.36 -13.35
CA LEU A 84 13.38 4.13 -13.48
C LEU A 84 12.99 3.11 -12.40
N LEU A 85 12.92 3.53 -11.15
CA LEU A 85 12.55 2.66 -10.02
C LEU A 85 11.13 2.09 -10.18
N ILE A 86 10.17 2.93 -10.55
CA ILE A 86 8.78 2.54 -10.77
C ILE A 86 8.65 1.56 -11.94
N LYS A 87 9.36 1.80 -13.04
CA LYS A 87 9.38 0.92 -14.20
C LYS A 87 9.98 -0.44 -13.88
N LEU A 88 11.11 -0.47 -13.17
CA LEU A 88 11.78 -1.71 -12.76
C LEU A 88 10.98 -2.51 -11.73
N THR A 89 10.18 -1.84 -10.90
CA THR A 89 9.38 -2.49 -9.86
C THR A 89 7.93 -2.74 -10.28
N GLY A 90 7.48 -2.20 -11.42
CA GLY A 90 6.15 -2.45 -11.99
C GLY A 90 5.02 -1.86 -11.13
N GLN A 91 5.13 -0.59 -10.72
CA GLN A 91 4.08 0.11 -9.98
C GLN A 91 2.94 0.56 -10.89
N ILE A 92 1.73 0.68 -10.33
CA ILE A 92 0.52 1.05 -11.08
C ILE A 92 0.37 2.57 -11.06
N LYS A 93 0.31 3.18 -12.26
CA LYS A 93 0.11 4.64 -12.41
C LYS A 93 -1.33 5.03 -12.04
N VAL A 94 -1.46 6.02 -11.14
CA VAL A 94 -2.73 6.68 -10.84
C VAL A 94 -2.76 8.05 -11.50
N ASP A 95 -3.57 8.20 -12.53
CA ASP A 95 -3.86 9.50 -13.14
C ASP A 95 -5.08 10.13 -12.45
N ARG A 96 -4.84 11.19 -11.68
CA ARG A 96 -5.90 11.89 -10.93
C ARG A 96 -6.64 12.93 -11.78
N LYS A 97 -6.12 13.29 -12.95
CA LYS A 97 -6.64 14.37 -13.79
C LYS A 97 -7.53 13.87 -14.92
N LYS A 98 -7.29 12.67 -15.39
CA LYS A 98 -8.14 12.04 -16.42
C LYS A 98 -9.39 11.46 -15.78
N HIS A 99 -10.53 11.57 -16.47
CA HIS A 99 -11.80 10.92 -16.14
C HIS A 99 -11.75 9.37 -16.21
N GLY A 100 -10.56 8.79 -16.14
CA GLY A 100 -10.28 7.35 -16.22
C GLY A 100 -10.30 6.63 -14.88
N LYS A 101 -11.29 6.90 -14.01
CA LYS A 101 -11.50 6.06 -12.82
C LYS A 101 -11.75 4.59 -13.21
N ASP A 102 -12.38 4.37 -14.35
CA ASP A 102 -12.71 3.04 -14.86
C ASP A 102 -11.43 2.31 -15.32
N ASP A 103 -10.49 2.98 -15.99
CA ASP A 103 -9.21 2.40 -16.43
C ASP A 103 -8.35 1.94 -15.24
N LEU A 104 -8.29 2.75 -14.16
CA LEU A 104 -7.55 2.38 -12.97
C LEU A 104 -8.22 1.21 -12.26
N HIS A 105 -9.55 1.26 -12.13
CA HIS A 105 -10.33 0.22 -11.49
C HIS A 105 -10.13 -1.13 -12.21
N GLU A 106 -10.29 -1.14 -13.53
CA GLU A 106 -10.06 -2.32 -14.36
C GLU A 106 -8.61 -2.83 -14.24
N THR A 107 -7.62 -1.92 -14.25
CA THR A 107 -6.20 -2.28 -14.10
C THR A 107 -5.94 -2.96 -12.76
N VAL A 108 -6.47 -2.43 -11.65
CA VAL A 108 -6.31 -3.01 -10.31
C VAL A 108 -6.97 -4.39 -10.26
N LEU A 109 -8.22 -4.53 -10.74
CA LEU A 109 -8.92 -5.81 -10.77
C LEU A 109 -8.18 -6.86 -11.60
N LYS A 110 -7.63 -6.49 -12.76
CA LYS A 110 -6.80 -7.40 -13.57
C LYS A 110 -5.55 -7.88 -12.83
N HIS A 111 -4.90 -7.01 -12.05
CA HIS A 111 -3.77 -7.44 -11.21
C HIS A 111 -4.22 -8.43 -10.13
N LEU A 112 -5.34 -8.15 -9.46
CA LEU A 112 -5.90 -9.05 -8.44
C LEU A 112 -6.29 -10.40 -9.04
N GLN A 113 -6.98 -10.43 -10.19
CA GLN A 113 -7.32 -11.66 -10.91
C GLN A 113 -6.09 -12.51 -11.29
N ASN A 114 -4.94 -11.87 -11.48
CA ASN A 114 -3.65 -12.54 -11.72
C ASN A 114 -2.90 -12.89 -10.42
N GLY A 115 -3.56 -12.89 -9.27
CA GLY A 115 -2.99 -13.30 -7.98
C GLY A 115 -1.93 -12.34 -7.43
N LYS A 116 -1.92 -11.06 -7.85
CA LYS A 116 -0.91 -10.08 -7.42
C LYS A 116 -1.27 -9.44 -6.08
N MET A 117 -0.24 -8.96 -5.38
CA MET A 117 -0.40 -8.13 -4.19
C MET A 117 -0.40 -6.66 -4.59
N ILE A 118 -1.46 -5.94 -4.24
CA ILE A 118 -1.63 -4.50 -4.50
C ILE A 118 -1.39 -3.73 -3.21
N GLY A 119 -0.58 -2.67 -3.27
CA GLY A 119 -0.34 -1.76 -2.16
C GLY A 119 -1.17 -0.49 -2.29
N ILE A 120 -1.91 -0.14 -1.26
CA ILE A 120 -2.77 1.05 -1.23
C ILE A 120 -2.51 1.85 0.04
N PHE A 121 -2.40 3.16 -0.12
CA PHE A 121 -2.49 4.12 0.96
C PHE A 121 -3.88 4.77 0.91
N PRO A 122 -4.86 4.35 1.74
CA PRO A 122 -6.23 4.82 1.61
C PRO A 122 -6.38 6.34 1.84
N GLU A 123 -5.46 6.95 2.59
CA GLU A 123 -5.38 8.40 2.78
C GLU A 123 -5.11 9.18 1.48
N GLY A 124 -4.59 8.51 0.44
CA GLY A 124 -4.31 9.08 -0.87
C GLY A 124 -3.19 10.12 -0.91
N THR A 125 -2.72 10.59 0.22
CA THR A 125 -1.59 11.52 0.37
C THR A 125 -0.92 11.33 1.72
N ARG A 126 0.32 11.78 1.86
CA ARG A 126 1.04 11.70 3.13
C ARG A 126 0.41 12.63 4.18
N SER A 127 0.11 12.11 5.38
CA SER A 127 -0.28 12.93 6.52
C SER A 127 0.88 13.86 6.91
N PRO A 128 0.62 15.14 7.15
CA PRO A 128 1.60 16.07 7.71
C PRO A 128 1.77 15.92 9.22
N HIS A 129 0.95 15.10 9.87
CA HIS A 129 0.92 14.91 11.33
C HIS A 129 1.50 13.56 11.71
N GLU A 130 2.28 13.50 12.81
CA GLU A 130 2.90 12.25 13.24
C GLU A 130 1.88 11.25 13.80
N LYS A 131 0.89 11.74 14.55
CA LYS A 131 -0.05 10.89 15.29
C LYS A 131 -1.42 10.76 14.63
N GLU A 132 -1.74 11.62 13.67
CA GLU A 132 -3.06 11.66 13.04
C GLU A 132 -3.02 11.10 11.62
N MET A 133 -3.98 10.24 11.32
CA MET A 133 -4.25 9.76 9.97
C MET A 133 -5.25 10.68 9.27
N LEU A 134 -5.16 10.79 7.96
CA LEU A 134 -6.10 11.57 7.16
C LEU A 134 -7.37 10.77 6.83
N PRO A 135 -8.47 11.45 6.45
CA PRO A 135 -9.66 10.77 5.93
C PRO A 135 -9.31 9.84 4.78
N ALA A 136 -9.85 8.64 4.81
CA ALA A 136 -9.56 7.63 3.80
C ALA A 136 -10.58 7.63 2.65
N PHE A 137 -10.11 7.42 1.44
CA PHE A 137 -10.95 7.12 0.28
C PHE A 137 -11.44 5.67 0.33
N THR A 138 -12.65 5.42 -0.15
CA THR A 138 -13.28 4.09 -0.16
C THR A 138 -12.71 3.11 -1.21
N GLY A 139 -11.69 3.52 -1.96
CA GLY A 139 -11.09 2.69 -3.01
C GLY A 139 -10.57 1.34 -2.51
N VAL A 140 -10.01 1.28 -1.30
CA VAL A 140 -9.53 0.02 -0.71
C VAL A 140 -10.65 -0.99 -0.54
N ALA A 141 -11.81 -0.57 -0.01
CA ALA A 141 -12.98 -1.42 0.15
C ALA A 141 -13.61 -1.80 -1.20
N LYS A 142 -13.72 -0.82 -2.14
CA LYS A 142 -14.23 -1.09 -3.49
C LYS A 142 -13.40 -2.17 -4.21
N TYR A 143 -12.08 -2.09 -4.18
CA TYR A 143 -11.22 -3.10 -4.80
C TYR A 143 -11.27 -4.45 -4.08
N ALA A 144 -11.35 -4.47 -2.75
CA ALA A 144 -11.47 -5.71 -1.98
C ALA A 144 -12.76 -6.45 -2.33
N MET A 145 -13.88 -5.73 -2.38
CA MET A 145 -15.19 -6.31 -2.68
C MET A 145 -15.33 -6.74 -4.14
N HIS A 146 -14.96 -5.88 -5.11
CA HIS A 146 -15.07 -6.23 -6.52
C HIS A 146 -14.04 -7.27 -6.97
N GLY A 147 -12.91 -7.37 -6.27
CA GLY A 147 -11.88 -8.38 -6.54
C GLY A 147 -12.07 -9.66 -5.73
N GLU A 148 -13.03 -9.70 -4.80
CA GLU A 148 -13.27 -10.80 -3.85
C GLU A 148 -11.99 -11.24 -3.13
N VAL A 149 -11.17 -10.26 -2.68
CA VAL A 149 -9.87 -10.50 -2.08
C VAL A 149 -9.79 -9.93 -0.66
N PRO A 150 -9.00 -10.57 0.23
CA PRO A 150 -8.77 -10.03 1.57
C PRO A 150 -7.94 -8.75 1.54
N VAL A 151 -8.04 -7.97 2.63
CA VAL A 151 -7.19 -6.81 2.90
C VAL A 151 -6.22 -7.16 4.02
N LEU A 152 -4.93 -6.92 3.79
CA LEU A 152 -3.85 -7.02 4.77
C LEU A 152 -3.60 -5.64 5.36
N PRO A 153 -4.03 -5.36 6.60
CA PRO A 153 -3.75 -4.09 7.23
C PRO A 153 -2.29 -4.05 7.69
N VAL A 154 -1.61 -2.95 7.42
CA VAL A 154 -0.20 -2.76 7.78
C VAL A 154 -0.01 -1.40 8.43
N GLY A 155 0.46 -1.40 9.67
CA GLY A 155 0.86 -0.20 10.39
C GLY A 155 2.36 0.05 10.28
N ILE A 156 2.77 1.25 9.85
CA ILE A 156 4.16 1.66 9.78
C ILE A 156 4.41 2.82 10.72
N LYS A 157 5.35 2.64 11.66
CA LYS A 157 5.77 3.65 12.64
C LYS A 157 7.17 4.16 12.33
N GLY A 158 7.44 5.41 12.71
CA GLY A 158 8.78 6.00 12.68
C GLY A 158 9.20 6.61 11.35
N THR A 159 8.51 6.35 10.25
CA THR A 159 8.84 6.92 8.93
C THR A 159 8.65 8.44 8.88
N TYR A 160 7.74 9.01 9.66
CA TYR A 160 7.62 10.45 9.86
C TYR A 160 8.94 11.05 10.36
N ASN A 161 9.56 10.41 11.34
CA ASN A 161 10.83 10.85 11.93
C ASN A 161 12.06 10.52 11.06
N VAL A 162 11.91 9.65 10.05
CA VAL A 162 12.92 9.46 8.99
C VAL A 162 12.82 10.57 7.98
N MET A 163 11.64 10.85 7.43
CA MET A 163 11.44 11.89 6.42
C MET A 163 9.96 12.28 6.36
N ALA A 164 9.56 13.34 7.06
CA ALA A 164 8.22 13.88 7.02
C ALA A 164 7.85 14.46 5.64
N LYS A 165 6.59 14.83 5.44
CA LYS A 165 6.04 15.28 4.15
C LYS A 165 6.82 16.44 3.51
N HIS A 166 7.33 17.35 4.32
CA HIS A 166 8.01 18.58 3.88
C HIS A 166 9.53 18.53 4.03
N ASP A 167 10.08 17.42 4.55
CA ASP A 167 11.53 17.25 4.67
C ASP A 167 12.18 17.09 3.29
N LYS A 168 13.36 17.69 3.14
CA LYS A 168 14.15 17.61 1.89
C LYS A 168 15.11 16.43 1.87
N LYS A 169 15.51 15.92 3.03
CA LYS A 169 16.48 14.82 3.18
C LYS A 169 16.04 13.85 4.28
N PRO A 170 16.31 12.54 4.12
CA PRO A 170 16.05 11.58 5.17
C PRO A 170 17.08 11.68 6.31
N ARG A 171 16.65 11.33 7.51
CA ARG A 171 17.51 11.12 8.67
C ARG A 171 17.90 9.65 8.74
N PHE A 172 19.18 9.37 8.94
CA PHE A 172 19.70 8.01 9.07
C PHE A 172 19.46 7.51 10.50
N LYS A 173 18.25 6.97 10.75
CA LYS A 173 17.83 6.44 12.05
C LYS A 173 17.13 5.12 11.87
N LYS A 174 17.61 4.07 12.53
CA LYS A 174 17.01 2.73 12.53
C LYS A 174 15.84 2.65 13.51
N ILE A 175 14.73 3.28 13.17
CA ILE A 175 13.56 3.47 14.06
C ILE A 175 12.24 2.97 13.46
N VAL A 176 12.23 2.56 12.18
CA VAL A 176 10.99 2.14 11.53
C VAL A 176 10.57 0.78 12.05
N THR A 177 9.35 0.68 12.51
CA THR A 177 8.70 -0.59 12.87
C THR A 177 7.51 -0.82 11.95
N ILE A 178 7.38 -2.04 11.43
CA ILE A 178 6.29 -2.48 10.57
C ILE A 178 5.51 -3.55 11.29
N HIS A 179 4.22 -3.30 11.52
CA HIS A 179 3.28 -4.25 12.10
C HIS A 179 2.31 -4.72 11.02
N ILE A 180 2.28 -6.00 10.75
CA ILE A 180 1.45 -6.62 9.72
C ILE A 180 0.34 -7.37 10.42
N GLY A 181 -0.88 -6.88 10.28
CA GLY A 181 -2.07 -7.49 10.86
C GLY A 181 -2.49 -8.78 10.14
N LYS A 182 -3.48 -9.46 10.67
CA LYS A 182 -4.08 -10.60 9.99
C LYS A 182 -4.89 -10.16 8.78
N PRO A 183 -4.94 -10.95 7.69
CA PRO A 183 -5.81 -10.65 6.56
C PRO A 183 -7.27 -10.52 7.01
N MET A 184 -7.92 -9.45 6.60
CA MET A 184 -9.32 -9.16 6.84
C MET A 184 -10.15 -9.66 5.66
N TYR A 185 -11.11 -10.52 5.92
CA TYR A 185 -12.04 -11.05 4.92
C TYR A 185 -13.40 -10.37 5.11
N PHE A 186 -14.09 -10.10 4.03
CA PHE A 186 -15.39 -9.42 4.03
C PHE A 186 -16.46 -10.27 3.32
N THR A 187 -16.36 -11.58 3.45
CA THR A 187 -17.25 -12.56 2.79
C THR A 187 -18.72 -12.38 3.17
N GLU A 188 -18.99 -11.88 4.38
CA GLU A 188 -20.34 -11.58 4.84
C GLU A 188 -21.05 -10.48 4.05
N TYR A 189 -20.28 -9.67 3.31
CA TYR A 189 -20.82 -8.57 2.49
C TYR A 189 -20.96 -8.94 1.01
N HIS A 190 -20.52 -10.14 0.57
CA HIS A 190 -20.60 -10.54 -0.86
C HIS A 190 -22.03 -10.60 -1.39
N HIS A 191 -23.01 -10.87 -0.52
CA HIS A 191 -24.43 -10.91 -0.85
C HIS A 191 -25.19 -9.62 -0.47
N SER A 192 -24.48 -8.62 0.04
CA SER A 192 -25.04 -7.34 0.44
C SER A 192 -25.06 -6.37 -0.75
N LYS A 193 -25.94 -5.37 -0.68
CA LYS A 193 -25.89 -4.25 -1.63
C LYS A 193 -24.58 -3.49 -1.46
N LEU A 194 -23.74 -3.51 -2.47
CA LEU A 194 -22.47 -2.77 -2.50
C LEU A 194 -22.74 -1.31 -2.87
N ASP A 195 -23.09 -0.52 -1.88
CA ASP A 195 -23.30 0.93 -2.01
C ASP A 195 -22.17 1.72 -1.31
N ASP A 196 -22.19 3.04 -1.48
CA ASP A 196 -21.15 3.90 -0.92
C ASP A 196 -21.12 3.85 0.62
N LYS A 197 -22.26 3.60 1.29
CA LYS A 197 -22.35 3.42 2.74
C LYS A 197 -21.62 2.15 3.18
N THR A 198 -21.86 1.04 2.51
CA THR A 198 -21.15 -0.23 2.76
C THR A 198 -19.64 -0.07 2.56
N PHE A 199 -19.21 0.55 1.45
CA PHE A 199 -17.79 0.79 1.22
C PHE A 199 -17.16 1.70 2.28
N ARG A 200 -17.92 2.69 2.80
CA ARG A 200 -17.44 3.54 3.88
C ARG A 200 -17.22 2.74 5.16
N ILE A 201 -18.19 1.96 5.58
CA ILE A 201 -18.12 1.09 6.77
C ILE A 201 -16.90 0.14 6.69
N LEU A 202 -16.72 -0.52 5.55
CA LEU A 202 -15.59 -1.43 5.35
C LEU A 202 -14.24 -0.69 5.39
N THR A 203 -14.18 0.48 4.76
CA THR A 203 -12.98 1.32 4.79
C THR A 203 -12.64 1.73 6.22
N ASP A 204 -13.62 2.13 7.00
CA ASP A 204 -13.40 2.55 8.40
C ASP A 204 -12.92 1.38 9.26
N LYS A 205 -13.47 0.17 9.08
CA LYS A 205 -12.94 -1.05 9.74
C LYS A 205 -11.46 -1.28 9.41
N ILE A 206 -11.08 -1.15 8.14
CA ILE A 206 -9.69 -1.31 7.70
C ILE A 206 -8.80 -0.22 8.33
N MET A 207 -9.26 1.03 8.34
CA MET A 207 -8.48 2.16 8.85
C MET A 207 -8.30 2.10 10.38
N ILE A 208 -9.31 1.64 11.12
CA ILE A 208 -9.21 1.42 12.57
C ILE A 208 -8.12 0.38 12.87
N GLU A 209 -8.09 -0.72 12.12
CA GLU A 209 -7.05 -1.74 12.30
C GLU A 209 -5.65 -1.19 11.98
N ILE A 210 -5.50 -0.44 10.88
CA ILE A 210 -4.23 0.22 10.54
C ILE A 210 -3.82 1.23 11.62
N ALA A 211 -4.77 1.99 12.17
CA ALA A 211 -4.53 2.95 13.24
C ALA A 211 -3.97 2.25 14.49
N SER A 212 -4.60 1.14 14.90
CA SER A 212 -4.14 0.30 16.01
C SER A 212 -2.72 -0.21 15.78
N LEU A 213 -2.43 -0.79 14.61
CA LEU A 213 -1.11 -1.33 14.24
C LEU A 213 -0.03 -0.24 14.15
N SER A 214 -0.41 0.99 13.79
CA SER A 214 0.52 2.12 13.63
C SER A 214 0.61 3.03 14.85
N ASP A 215 -0.16 2.77 15.93
CA ASP A 215 -0.26 3.61 17.12
C ASP A 215 -0.61 5.06 16.75
N LYS A 216 -1.66 5.22 15.95
CA LYS A 216 -2.16 6.50 15.45
C LYS A 216 -3.64 6.66 15.69
N ASN A 217 -4.10 7.91 15.60
CA ASN A 217 -5.52 8.23 15.73
C ASN A 217 -6.17 8.26 14.34
N TYR A 218 -7.32 7.60 14.22
CA TYR A 218 -8.21 7.73 13.08
C TYR A 218 -9.60 8.15 13.57
N SER A 219 -9.88 9.45 13.48
CA SER A 219 -11.12 10.08 14.00
C SER A 219 -12.21 10.29 12.93
N HIS A 220 -12.00 9.78 11.71
CA HIS A 220 -12.86 10.03 10.55
C HIS A 220 -13.89 8.92 10.30
N VAL A 221 -14.24 8.17 11.34
CA VAL A 221 -15.29 7.13 11.25
C VAL A 221 -16.64 7.81 11.07
N GLU A 222 -17.38 7.44 10.03
CA GLU A 222 -18.73 7.94 9.80
C GLU A 222 -19.64 7.41 10.94
N LYS A 223 -20.30 8.34 11.66
CA LYS A 223 -21.27 7.96 12.68
C LYS A 223 -22.49 7.36 11.97
N SER A 224 -22.75 6.09 12.23
CA SER A 224 -23.91 5.33 11.77
C SER A 224 -25.22 5.94 12.28
#